data_165b3306162e2fda7ca2f93052ddbc29
#
_entry.id   165b3306162e2fda7ca2f93052ddbc29
#
_cell.length_a   1.000
_cell.length_b   1.000
_cell.length_c   1.000
_cell.angle_alpha   90.00
_cell.angle_beta   90.00
_cell.angle_gamma   90.00
#
_symmetry.space_group_name_H-M   'P 1'
#
loop_
_entity.id
_entity.type
_entity.pdbx_description
1 polymer ?
#
loop_
_entity_poly.entity_id
_entity_poly.type
_entity_poly.pdbx_seq_one_letter_code
_entity_poly.pdbx_strand_id
1 'polypeptide(L)'
;MRRFVRLFLVLAALGLLLLGWAGQEFRLFERGWFNLKTWWQPVERSIGLDRYRVVLEAQPIEGLDDDISALTYDPDRKTLFTVTNARSELIELSLDGRILRRVPLTGFGDPEAVEYVGPNSYVITDERQQRLIRVRLEDDTMFLDAGDAEQLTLSIGLNGNKGFEGLAYD
;
A
#
# COMPACT_ATOMS: atom_id res chain seq x y z
N MET A 1 -2.39 -34.85 -45.53
CA MET A 1 -3.29 -34.88 -44.36
C MET A 1 -2.53 -34.84 -43.00
N ARG A 2 -1.62 -35.75 -42.68
CA ARG A 2 -0.91 -35.79 -41.34
C ARG A 2 -0.09 -34.52 -41.06
N ARG A 3 0.54 -33.86 -42.03
CA ARG A 3 1.31 -32.61 -41.83
C ARG A 3 0.42 -31.43 -41.48
N PHE A 4 -0.73 -31.26 -42.10
CA PHE A 4 -1.71 -30.21 -41.83
C PHE A 4 -2.31 -30.36 -40.41
N VAL A 5 -2.62 -31.58 -39.98
CA VAL A 5 -3.12 -31.85 -38.64
C VAL A 5 -2.07 -31.49 -37.59
N ARG A 6 -0.79 -31.84 -37.80
CA ARG A 6 0.30 -31.47 -36.90
C ARG A 6 0.49 -29.97 -36.81
N LEU A 7 0.48 -29.26 -37.95
CA LEU A 7 0.60 -27.82 -37.98
C LEU A 7 -0.57 -27.16 -37.23
N PHE A 8 -1.79 -27.62 -37.45
CA PHE A 8 -2.97 -27.14 -36.74
C PHE A 8 -2.86 -27.33 -35.23
N LEU A 9 -2.42 -28.51 -34.77
CA LEU A 9 -2.23 -28.79 -33.33
C LEU A 9 -1.15 -27.91 -32.71
N VAL A 10 -0.05 -27.63 -33.41
CA VAL A 10 1.01 -26.75 -32.94
C VAL A 10 0.48 -25.31 -32.82
N LEU A 11 -0.23 -24.81 -33.83
CA LEU A 11 -0.80 -23.48 -33.78
C LEU A 11 -1.87 -23.33 -32.68
N ALA A 12 -2.69 -24.36 -32.47
CA ALA A 12 -3.67 -24.38 -31.40
C ALA A 12 -2.98 -24.38 -30.02
N ALA A 13 -1.91 -25.16 -29.84
CA ALA A 13 -1.14 -25.16 -28.59
C ALA A 13 -0.47 -23.81 -28.31
N LEU A 14 0.12 -23.17 -29.34
CA LEU A 14 0.69 -21.82 -29.22
C LEU A 14 -0.37 -20.79 -28.87
N GLY A 15 -1.55 -20.88 -29.50
CA GLY A 15 -2.69 -20.01 -29.17
C GLY A 15 -3.15 -20.15 -27.72
N LEU A 16 -3.23 -21.36 -27.22
CA LEU A 16 -3.57 -21.62 -25.80
C LEU A 16 -2.51 -21.10 -24.84
N LEU A 17 -1.23 -21.26 -25.16
CA LEU A 17 -0.14 -20.70 -24.36
C LEU A 17 -0.17 -19.18 -24.32
N LEU A 18 -0.41 -18.54 -25.47
CA LEU A 18 -0.54 -17.08 -25.53
C LEU A 18 -1.75 -16.56 -24.77
N LEU A 19 -2.89 -17.25 -24.85
CA LEU A 19 -4.09 -16.92 -24.09
C LEU A 19 -3.86 -17.10 -22.58
N GLY A 20 -3.18 -18.17 -22.19
CA GLY A 20 -2.81 -18.40 -20.78
C GLY A 20 -1.88 -17.29 -20.25
N TRP A 21 -0.85 -16.96 -21.03
CA TRP A 21 0.08 -15.88 -20.68
C TRP A 21 -0.63 -14.53 -20.59
N ALA A 22 -1.41 -14.15 -21.60
CA ALA A 22 -2.18 -12.92 -21.59
C ALA A 22 -3.20 -12.89 -20.45
N GLY A 23 -3.84 -14.02 -20.16
CA GLY A 23 -4.77 -14.17 -19.02
C GLY A 23 -4.11 -13.85 -17.69
N GLN A 24 -2.86 -14.26 -17.51
CA GLN A 24 -2.08 -14.01 -16.31
C GLN A 24 -1.54 -12.58 -16.26
N GLU A 25 -0.95 -12.09 -17.37
CA GLU A 25 -0.38 -10.74 -17.46
C GLU A 25 -1.44 -9.66 -17.19
N PHE A 26 -2.62 -9.79 -17.79
CA PHE A 26 -3.73 -8.85 -17.61
C PHE A 26 -4.66 -9.20 -16.45
N ARG A 27 -4.32 -10.23 -15.65
CA ARG A 27 -5.11 -10.68 -14.50
C ARG A 27 -6.59 -10.92 -14.84
N LEU A 28 -6.85 -11.48 -16.03
CA LEU A 28 -8.20 -11.66 -16.53
C LEU A 28 -9.00 -12.68 -15.70
N PHE A 29 -8.34 -13.69 -15.15
CA PHE A 29 -8.97 -14.70 -14.30
C PHE A 29 -9.39 -14.11 -12.96
N GLU A 30 -8.53 -13.32 -12.32
CA GLU A 30 -8.84 -12.64 -11.06
C GLU A 30 -9.94 -11.60 -11.24
N ARG A 31 -9.89 -10.82 -12.33
CA ARG A 31 -10.94 -9.86 -12.67
C ARG A 31 -12.28 -10.56 -12.94
N GLY A 32 -12.26 -11.65 -13.69
CA GLY A 32 -13.45 -12.45 -13.97
C GLY A 32 -14.04 -13.05 -12.70
N TRP A 33 -13.20 -13.60 -11.83
CA TRP A 33 -13.62 -14.15 -10.54
C TRP A 33 -14.17 -13.07 -9.60
N PHE A 34 -13.48 -11.93 -9.50
CA PHE A 34 -13.95 -10.78 -8.72
C PHE A 34 -15.32 -10.29 -9.19
N ASN A 35 -15.49 -10.08 -10.49
CA ASN A 35 -16.76 -9.65 -11.07
C ASN A 35 -17.88 -10.67 -10.83
N LEU A 36 -17.59 -11.97 -10.96
CA LEU A 36 -18.55 -13.03 -10.68
C LEU A 36 -18.95 -13.05 -9.20
N LYS A 37 -17.97 -12.93 -8.30
CA LYS A 37 -18.20 -12.92 -6.86
C LYS A 37 -18.99 -11.69 -6.41
N THR A 38 -18.67 -10.51 -6.95
CA THR A 38 -19.36 -9.26 -6.60
C THR A 38 -20.77 -9.17 -7.18
N TRP A 39 -21.04 -9.84 -8.29
CA TRP A 39 -22.40 -9.87 -8.87
C TRP A 39 -23.43 -10.52 -7.95
N TRP A 40 -22.99 -11.46 -7.11
CA TRP A 40 -23.86 -12.16 -6.14
C TRP A 40 -23.87 -11.52 -4.75
N GLN A 41 -23.06 -10.47 -4.51
CA GLN A 41 -23.02 -9.79 -3.21
C GLN A 41 -24.00 -8.62 -3.18
N PRO A 42 -24.76 -8.47 -2.08
CA PRO A 42 -25.60 -7.28 -1.91
C PRO A 42 -24.75 -6.01 -1.92
N VAL A 43 -25.23 -4.99 -2.62
CA VAL A 43 -24.60 -3.65 -2.72
C VAL A 43 -24.40 -2.99 -1.35
N GLU A 44 -25.11 -3.45 -0.33
CA GLU A 44 -25.05 -2.94 1.05
C GLU A 44 -23.67 -3.05 1.72
N ARG A 45 -22.76 -3.89 1.19
CA ARG A 45 -21.38 -4.03 1.69
C ARG A 45 -20.37 -3.14 0.95
N SER A 46 -20.81 -2.39 -0.03
CA SER A 46 -19.95 -1.40 -0.68
C SER A 46 -19.87 -0.15 0.16
N ILE A 47 -18.67 0.43 0.28
CA ILE A 47 -18.49 1.76 0.90
C ILE A 47 -19.23 2.87 0.13
N GLY A 48 -19.72 2.57 -1.09
CA GLY A 48 -20.55 3.48 -1.89
C GLY A 48 -19.80 4.75 -2.25
N LEU A 49 -18.68 4.65 -2.94
CA LEU A 49 -17.83 5.80 -3.33
C LEU A 49 -18.60 6.89 -4.09
N ASP A 50 -19.69 6.54 -4.74
CA ASP A 50 -20.64 7.47 -5.39
C ASP A 50 -21.33 8.45 -4.42
N ARG A 51 -21.33 8.14 -3.13
CA ARG A 51 -21.87 9.00 -2.07
C ARG A 51 -20.87 10.03 -1.55
N TYR A 52 -19.59 9.89 -1.92
CA TYR A 52 -18.52 10.80 -1.52
C TYR A 52 -18.37 11.90 -2.57
N ARG A 53 -18.03 13.08 -2.09
CA ARG A 53 -17.68 14.21 -2.95
C ARG A 53 -16.21 14.56 -2.70
N VAL A 54 -15.45 14.70 -3.77
CA VAL A 54 -14.09 15.25 -3.70
C VAL A 54 -14.17 16.68 -3.18
N VAL A 55 -13.48 16.96 -2.09
CA VAL A 55 -13.40 18.28 -1.46
C VAL A 55 -12.10 18.99 -1.85
N LEU A 56 -11.01 18.22 -1.90
CA LEU A 56 -9.68 18.66 -2.35
C LEU A 56 -9.23 17.69 -3.42
N GLU A 57 -8.81 18.19 -4.58
CA GLU A 57 -8.37 17.38 -5.70
C GLU A 57 -6.97 17.79 -6.13
N ALA A 58 -6.06 16.79 -6.21
CA ALA A 58 -4.70 16.93 -6.74
C ALA A 58 -3.94 18.14 -6.17
N GLN A 59 -4.15 18.48 -4.89
CA GLN A 59 -3.45 19.57 -4.24
C GLN A 59 -2.04 19.13 -3.85
N PRO A 60 -0.98 19.76 -4.35
CA PRO A 60 0.38 19.50 -3.92
C PRO A 60 0.56 19.81 -2.43
N ILE A 61 1.36 18.98 -1.74
CA ILE A 61 1.79 19.28 -0.37
C ILE A 61 3.05 20.14 -0.48
N GLU A 62 2.92 21.43 -0.21
CA GLU A 62 4.03 22.36 -0.31
C GLU A 62 5.21 21.97 0.60
N GLY A 63 6.41 21.94 0.04
CA GLY A 63 7.63 21.55 0.76
C GLY A 63 7.81 20.04 0.93
N LEU A 64 7.02 19.23 0.24
CA LEU A 64 7.16 17.77 0.19
C LEU A 64 7.38 17.35 -1.26
N ASP A 65 8.64 17.13 -1.60
CA ASP A 65 9.17 16.76 -2.91
C ASP A 65 9.81 15.37 -2.92
N ASP A 66 9.34 14.53 -2.02
CA ASP A 66 9.81 13.14 -1.82
C ASP A 66 8.69 12.15 -2.18
N ASP A 67 9.05 10.87 -2.33
CA ASP A 67 8.11 9.79 -2.55
C ASP A 67 7.22 9.61 -1.31
N ILE A 68 5.93 9.89 -1.49
CA ILE A 68 4.93 9.84 -0.43
C ILE A 68 4.25 8.48 -0.49
N SER A 69 4.33 7.73 0.60
CA SER A 69 3.70 6.42 0.74
C SER A 69 2.68 6.42 1.87
N ALA A 70 1.50 5.94 1.56
CA ALA A 70 0.34 5.83 2.46
C ALA A 70 -0.19 7.17 3.03
N LEU A 71 -1.33 7.07 3.67
CA LEU A 71 -1.96 8.15 4.42
C LEU A 71 -2.91 7.53 5.46
N THR A 72 -2.75 7.91 6.73
CA THR A 72 -3.66 7.52 7.80
C THR A 72 -4.21 8.75 8.53
N TYR A 73 -5.39 8.62 9.11
CA TYR A 73 -6.01 9.66 9.92
C TYR A 73 -5.86 9.36 11.39
N ASP A 74 -5.35 10.32 12.14
CA ASP A 74 -5.32 10.28 13.60
C ASP A 74 -6.55 11.04 14.17
N PRO A 75 -7.51 10.33 14.76
CA PRO A 75 -8.71 10.94 15.31
C PRO A 75 -8.48 11.75 16.57
N ASP A 76 -7.42 11.47 17.33
CA ASP A 76 -7.10 12.16 18.56
C ASP A 76 -6.47 13.53 18.27
N ARG A 77 -5.53 13.56 17.32
CA ARG A 77 -4.86 14.78 16.87
C ARG A 77 -5.67 15.56 15.82
N LYS A 78 -6.62 14.87 15.15
CA LYS A 78 -7.39 15.37 14.01
C LYS A 78 -6.49 15.83 12.86
N THR A 79 -5.43 15.05 12.61
CA THR A 79 -4.42 15.28 11.58
C THR A 79 -4.24 14.03 10.73
N LEU A 80 -3.49 14.15 9.66
CA LEU A 80 -3.12 13.04 8.79
C LEU A 80 -1.63 12.73 8.97
N PHE A 81 -1.27 11.48 8.79
CA PHE A 81 0.13 11.06 8.77
C PHE A 81 0.47 10.33 7.48
N THR A 82 1.66 10.59 6.99
CA THR A 82 2.25 9.90 5.85
C THR A 82 3.71 9.58 6.13
N VAL A 83 4.30 8.68 5.35
CA VAL A 83 5.73 8.37 5.38
C VAL A 83 6.35 8.69 4.03
N THR A 84 7.64 8.97 4.04
CA THR A 84 8.48 9.11 2.85
C THR A 84 9.63 8.12 2.90
N ASN A 85 10.13 7.68 1.75
CA ASN A 85 11.16 6.65 1.68
C ASN A 85 12.54 7.15 1.26
N ALA A 86 12.68 8.12 0.36
CA ALA A 86 13.99 8.64 -0.05
C ALA A 86 14.70 9.36 1.11
N ARG A 87 13.97 10.15 1.88
CA ARG A 87 14.34 10.60 3.22
C ARG A 87 13.32 9.99 4.18
N SER A 88 13.69 8.93 4.88
CA SER A 88 12.76 8.24 5.77
C SER A 88 12.26 9.17 6.88
N GLU A 89 11.04 9.69 6.71
CA GLU A 89 10.37 10.60 7.65
C GLU A 89 8.93 10.16 7.88
N LEU A 90 8.44 10.33 9.10
CA LEU A 90 7.02 10.37 9.43
C LEU A 90 6.59 11.83 9.41
N ILE A 91 5.58 12.16 8.60
CA ILE A 91 5.13 13.52 8.38
C ILE A 91 3.71 13.68 8.85
N GLU A 92 3.49 14.62 9.75
CA GLU A 92 2.16 15.03 10.20
C GLU A 92 1.66 16.17 9.33
N LEU A 93 0.43 16.02 8.81
CA LEU A 93 -0.25 16.97 7.95
C LEU A 93 -1.56 17.45 8.59
N SER A 94 -1.90 18.69 8.35
CA SER A 94 -3.27 19.17 8.58
C SER A 94 -4.23 18.55 7.56
N LEU A 95 -5.55 18.61 7.83
CA LEU A 95 -6.56 18.09 6.91
C LEU A 95 -6.63 18.84 5.56
N ASP A 96 -6.03 20.00 5.48
CA ASP A 96 -5.87 20.79 4.24
C ASP A 96 -4.48 20.57 3.57
N GLY A 97 -3.70 19.58 4.03
CA GLY A 97 -2.45 19.17 3.39
C GLY A 97 -1.23 20.01 3.73
N ARG A 98 -1.25 20.83 4.79
CA ARG A 98 -0.06 21.56 5.24
C ARG A 98 0.78 20.71 6.16
N ILE A 99 2.11 20.74 6.01
CA ILE A 99 3.04 20.07 6.90
C ILE A 99 3.01 20.75 8.26
N LEU A 100 2.67 19.99 9.30
CA LEU A 100 2.68 20.42 10.69
C LEU A 100 3.99 20.03 11.37
N ARG A 101 4.50 18.83 11.05
CA ARG A 101 5.69 18.28 11.70
C ARG A 101 6.37 17.25 10.79
N ARG A 102 7.71 17.18 10.91
CA ARG A 102 8.54 16.13 10.32
C ARG A 102 9.30 15.41 11.42
N VAL A 103 9.26 14.10 11.43
CA VAL A 103 9.93 13.26 12.40
C VAL A 103 10.81 12.26 11.67
N PRO A 104 12.15 12.41 11.72
CA PRO A 104 13.06 11.47 11.09
C PRO A 104 12.88 10.05 11.59
N LEU A 105 12.95 9.09 10.67
CA LEU A 105 12.90 7.66 10.94
C LEU A 105 14.31 7.07 10.79
N THR A 106 14.85 6.54 11.88
CA THR A 106 16.18 5.91 11.91
C THR A 106 16.04 4.39 11.95
N GLY A 107 16.87 3.70 11.18
CA GLY A 107 16.84 2.23 11.13
C GLY A 107 15.70 1.63 10.32
N PHE A 108 14.91 2.45 9.62
CA PHE A 108 13.92 2.03 8.64
C PHE A 108 14.61 1.90 7.27
N GLY A 109 14.39 0.78 6.58
CA GLY A 109 15.00 0.52 5.27
C GLY A 109 14.22 1.10 4.11
N ASP A 110 12.89 1.00 4.17
CA ASP A 110 11.98 1.41 3.10
C ASP A 110 10.55 1.54 3.66
N PRO A 111 10.21 2.67 4.32
CA PRO A 111 8.88 2.85 4.89
C PRO A 111 7.84 3.09 3.80
N GLU A 112 6.85 2.18 3.67
CA GLU A 112 5.84 2.21 2.60
C GLU A 112 4.40 2.36 3.10
N ALA A 113 4.14 2.08 4.36
CA ALA A 113 2.83 2.31 4.93
C ALA A 113 2.91 2.80 6.37
N VAL A 114 1.92 3.59 6.78
CA VAL A 114 1.70 4.00 8.16
C VAL A 114 0.23 3.86 8.50
N GLU A 115 -0.05 3.37 9.70
CA GLU A 115 -1.41 3.26 10.21
C GLU A 115 -1.50 3.67 11.68
N TYR A 116 -2.50 4.46 12.01
CA TYR A 116 -2.86 4.78 13.37
C TYR A 116 -3.49 3.55 14.05
N VAL A 117 -2.97 3.14 15.20
CA VAL A 117 -3.44 1.95 15.93
C VAL A 117 -3.87 2.25 17.36
N GLY A 118 -3.93 3.52 17.74
CA GLY A 118 -4.35 3.99 19.05
C GLY A 118 -3.61 5.25 19.49
N PRO A 119 -3.94 5.82 20.65
CA PRO A 119 -3.38 7.09 21.11
C PRO A 119 -1.84 7.11 21.04
N ASN A 120 -1.31 8.07 20.31
CA ASN A 120 0.13 8.25 20.07
C ASN A 120 0.84 7.01 19.51
N SER A 121 0.12 6.04 18.94
CA SER A 121 0.68 4.77 18.48
C SER A 121 0.42 4.57 17.00
N TYR A 122 1.46 4.25 16.27
CA TYR A 122 1.42 4.00 14.84
C TYR A 122 2.18 2.74 14.50
N VAL A 123 1.77 2.07 13.44
CA VAL A 123 2.53 0.97 12.84
C VAL A 123 3.03 1.45 11.48
N ILE A 124 4.32 1.29 11.24
CA ILE A 124 4.98 1.61 9.97
C ILE A 124 5.49 0.31 9.37
N THR A 125 5.27 0.11 8.06
CA THR A 125 5.86 -1.00 7.34
C THR A 125 7.27 -0.64 6.87
N ASP A 126 8.18 -1.59 6.94
CA ASP A 126 9.48 -1.53 6.29
C ASP A 126 9.51 -2.61 5.21
N GLU A 127 9.34 -2.22 3.96
CA GLU A 127 9.22 -3.14 2.83
C GLU A 127 10.49 -3.96 2.66
N ARG A 128 11.65 -3.33 2.68
CA ARG A 128 12.96 -3.97 2.44
C ARG A 128 13.29 -5.04 3.44
N GLN A 129 12.92 -4.85 4.70
CA GLN A 129 13.16 -5.80 5.79
C GLN A 129 11.92 -6.64 6.13
N GLN A 130 10.83 -6.44 5.41
CA GLN A 130 9.56 -7.16 5.55
C GLN A 130 9.08 -7.21 7.00
N ARG A 131 9.02 -6.06 7.65
CA ARG A 131 8.62 -5.96 9.06
C ARG A 131 7.60 -4.86 9.29
N LEU A 132 6.83 -5.06 10.34
CA LEU A 132 5.95 -4.06 10.94
C LEU A 132 6.66 -3.50 12.18
N ILE A 133 6.69 -2.18 12.30
CA ILE A 133 7.37 -1.49 13.38
C ILE A 133 6.35 -0.60 14.08
N ARG A 134 6.10 -0.89 15.38
CA ARG A 134 5.20 -0.09 16.19
C ARG A 134 5.96 1.01 16.89
N VAL A 135 5.60 2.24 16.61
CA VAL A 135 6.22 3.44 17.18
C VAL A 135 5.26 4.22 18.07
N ARG A 136 5.80 4.97 19.03
CA ARG A 136 5.06 5.96 19.81
C ARG A 136 5.54 7.35 19.46
N LEU A 137 4.58 8.23 19.16
CA LEU A 137 4.83 9.62 18.80
C LEU A 137 4.24 10.55 19.86
N GLU A 138 5.07 11.02 20.75
CA GLU A 138 4.71 12.05 21.73
C GLU A 138 4.98 13.46 21.14
N ASP A 139 4.48 14.50 21.79
CA ASP A 139 4.61 15.86 21.25
C ASP A 139 6.07 16.35 21.21
N ASP A 140 6.91 15.84 22.09
CA ASP A 140 8.34 16.16 22.19
C ASP A 140 9.26 15.17 21.44
N THR A 141 8.71 14.17 20.75
CA THR A 141 9.49 13.18 19.99
C THR A 141 10.26 13.86 18.87
N MET A 142 11.56 13.81 18.85
CA MET A 142 12.42 14.46 17.85
C MET A 142 12.78 13.53 16.69
N PHE A 143 12.81 12.22 16.91
CA PHE A 143 13.06 11.16 15.93
C PHE A 143 12.47 9.86 16.42
N LEU A 144 12.32 8.89 15.56
CA LEU A 144 11.88 7.53 15.87
C LEU A 144 12.95 6.54 15.41
N ASP A 145 13.38 5.65 16.28
CA ASP A 145 14.37 4.61 15.96
C ASP A 145 13.72 3.23 15.97
N ALA A 146 13.87 2.52 14.85
CA ALA A 146 13.34 1.17 14.71
C ALA A 146 14.00 0.20 15.71
N GLY A 147 15.26 0.45 16.10
CA GLY A 147 15.97 -0.38 17.07
C GLY A 147 15.36 -0.40 18.46
N ASP A 148 14.70 0.70 18.84
CA ASP A 148 14.04 0.86 20.14
C ASP A 148 12.55 0.48 20.10
N ALA A 149 12.02 0.13 18.91
CA ALA A 149 10.61 -0.11 18.69
C ALA A 149 10.25 -1.61 18.71
N GLU A 150 8.99 -1.89 19.04
CA GLU A 150 8.42 -3.23 18.89
C GLU A 150 8.33 -3.59 17.41
N GLN A 151 8.84 -4.75 17.01
CA GLN A 151 8.93 -5.16 15.63
C GLN A 151 8.39 -6.57 15.42
N LEU A 152 7.71 -6.78 14.29
CA LEU A 152 7.28 -8.09 13.81
C LEU A 152 7.80 -8.28 12.39
N THR A 153 8.74 -9.22 12.21
CA THR A 153 9.24 -9.59 10.88
C THR A 153 8.38 -10.69 10.30
N LEU A 154 7.87 -10.46 9.10
CA LEU A 154 7.04 -11.39 8.35
C LEU A 154 7.79 -11.80 7.08
N SER A 155 8.42 -12.96 7.10
CA SER A 155 9.15 -13.50 5.93
C SER A 155 8.17 -14.03 4.89
N ILE A 156 7.63 -13.15 4.03
CA ILE A 156 6.63 -13.50 3.00
C ILE A 156 7.22 -13.84 1.63
N GLY A 157 8.52 -13.94 1.52
CA GLY A 157 9.21 -14.35 0.30
C GLY A 157 10.42 -13.50 -0.05
N LEU A 158 11.25 -14.01 -0.96
CA LEU A 158 12.51 -13.40 -1.37
C LEU A 158 12.32 -12.57 -2.65
N ASN A 159 11.57 -11.50 -2.61
CA ASN A 159 11.21 -10.77 -3.84
C ASN A 159 11.90 -9.41 -4.02
N GLY A 160 13.02 -9.17 -3.33
CA GLY A 160 13.74 -7.89 -3.43
C GLY A 160 12.87 -6.73 -2.91
N ASN A 161 12.50 -5.81 -3.77
CA ASN A 161 11.66 -4.65 -3.46
C ASN A 161 10.17 -4.96 -3.71
N LYS A 162 9.64 -6.00 -3.04
CA LYS A 162 8.23 -6.42 -3.12
C LYS A 162 7.79 -6.93 -1.76
N GLY A 163 7.39 -6.03 -0.91
CA GLY A 163 6.95 -6.32 0.45
C GLY A 163 5.57 -5.75 0.76
N PHE A 164 5.45 -5.07 1.89
CA PHE A 164 4.21 -4.45 2.33
C PHE A 164 4.09 -3.05 1.77
N GLU A 165 3.16 -2.84 0.87
CA GLU A 165 2.84 -1.52 0.28
C GLU A 165 1.61 -0.88 0.92
N GLY A 166 0.93 -1.57 1.81
CA GLY A 166 -0.27 -1.08 2.47
C GLY A 166 -0.53 -1.75 3.81
N LEU A 167 -1.16 -1.02 4.71
CA LEU A 167 -1.56 -1.46 6.04
C LEU A 167 -2.94 -0.90 6.36
N ALA A 168 -3.75 -1.67 7.06
CA ALA A 168 -5.01 -1.23 7.63
C ALA A 168 -5.23 -1.91 8.99
N TYR A 169 -5.75 -1.17 9.93
CA TYR A 169 -6.10 -1.64 11.28
C TYR A 169 -7.61 -1.53 11.49
N ASP A 170 -8.23 -2.59 12.03
CA ASP A 170 -9.67 -2.69 12.31
C ASP A 170 -9.93 -2.89 13.81
#